data_b0564e2ce4425c95e372e16277a3049a
#
_entry.id   b0564e2ce4425c95e372e16277a3049a
#
_cell.length_a   1.000
_cell.length_b   1.000
_cell.length_c   1.000
_cell.angle_alpha   90.00
_cell.angle_beta   90.00
_cell.angle_gamma   90.00
#
_symmetry.space_group_name_H-M   'P 1'
#
loop_
_entity.id
_entity.type
_entity.pdbx_description
1 polymer ?
#
loop_
_entity_poly.entity_id
_entity_poly.type
_entity_poly.pdbx_seq_one_letter_code
_entity_poly.pdbx_strand_id
1 'polypeptide(L)'
;MNLTSPSQVKAWCIEHDFHPNRTMGQNFLIDRNALVSIVDAGLEKVGDPHGRRILEIGPGLGVLTEGLLARGAEVLAVEKDPVLAARLAESLGNPAGLTVVEGDALDWIDRPDAGTFDALVSNLPYQAGTRILLELVQKREIPVMTVLVQSEVADRLAAKEGSKTRGLAGVWAQLDYDVSVVRKVAASCFWPRPEIGSSVVRLVRHDRNCTFSAEERKLFHSLTKTAFSHRRKQLGSIFKDMIQSTARAEELSNEDWINLVKGLIETNEDA
;
A
#
# COMPACT_ATOMS: atom_id res chain seq x y z
N MET A 1 11.39 8.46 24.14
CA MET A 1 11.73 7.01 24.01
C MET A 1 12.49 6.81 22.70
N ASN A 2 13.48 5.90 22.65
CA ASN A 2 14.10 5.52 21.37
C ASN A 2 13.28 4.38 20.72
N LEU A 3 12.51 4.69 19.70
CA LEU A 3 11.60 3.76 19.02
C LEU A 3 12.33 2.66 18.22
N THR A 4 13.65 2.83 17.97
CA THR A 4 14.48 1.79 17.35
C THR A 4 15.24 0.92 18.36
N SER A 5 14.96 1.07 19.66
CA SER A 5 15.53 0.25 20.74
C SER A 5 14.54 -0.83 21.18
N PRO A 6 14.80 -2.13 20.92
CA PRO A 6 13.91 -3.21 21.34
C PRO A 6 13.58 -3.23 22.83
N SER A 7 14.57 -2.89 23.67
CA SER A 7 14.40 -2.85 25.12
C SER A 7 13.46 -1.72 25.55
N GLN A 8 13.58 -0.53 24.93
CA GLN A 8 12.72 0.61 25.24
C GLN A 8 11.28 0.41 24.73
N VAL A 9 11.11 -0.18 23.54
CA VAL A 9 9.78 -0.56 23.02
C VAL A 9 9.09 -1.56 23.95
N LYS A 10 9.81 -2.58 24.42
CA LYS A 10 9.27 -3.55 25.40
C LYS A 10 8.93 -2.89 26.74
N ALA A 11 9.81 -2.02 27.25
CA ALA A 11 9.56 -1.28 28.48
C ALA A 11 8.31 -0.42 28.39
N TRP A 12 8.13 0.28 27.29
CA TRP A 12 6.92 1.07 27.02
C TRP A 12 5.65 0.20 27.03
N CYS A 13 5.70 -0.96 26.37
CA CYS A 13 4.56 -1.88 26.38
C CYS A 13 4.21 -2.37 27.78
N ILE A 14 5.20 -2.67 28.62
CA ILE A 14 4.98 -3.08 30.01
C ILE A 14 4.41 -1.93 30.83
N GLU A 15 4.97 -0.73 30.72
CA GLU A 15 4.54 0.47 31.44
C GLU A 15 3.08 0.83 31.17
N HIS A 16 2.62 0.58 29.93
CA HIS A 16 1.27 0.94 29.49
C HIS A 16 0.31 -0.24 29.44
N ASP A 17 0.69 -1.39 29.98
CA ASP A 17 -0.08 -2.65 29.91
C ASP A 17 -0.55 -2.97 28.48
N PHE A 18 0.30 -2.66 27.51
CA PHE A 18 0.02 -2.82 26.09
C PHE A 18 0.63 -4.14 25.56
N HIS A 19 -0.21 -4.94 24.91
CA HIS A 19 0.21 -6.20 24.31
C HIS A 19 -0.01 -6.15 22.80
N PRO A 20 1.06 -6.20 21.97
CA PRO A 20 0.93 -6.18 20.52
C PRO A 20 -0.03 -7.26 20.02
N ASN A 21 -1.05 -6.84 19.28
CA ASN A 21 -2.10 -7.70 18.82
C ASN A 21 -1.74 -8.34 17.46
N ARG A 22 -1.54 -9.67 17.45
CA ARG A 22 -1.21 -10.42 16.23
C ARG A 22 -2.36 -10.40 15.20
N THR A 23 -3.61 -10.35 15.65
CA THR A 23 -4.77 -10.30 14.74
C THR A 23 -4.91 -8.94 14.06
N MET A 24 -4.29 -7.90 14.61
CA MET A 24 -4.17 -6.58 13.96
C MET A 24 -2.88 -6.44 13.14
N GLY A 25 -2.04 -7.46 13.12
CA GLY A 25 -0.79 -7.45 12.38
C GLY A 25 0.27 -6.50 12.97
N GLN A 26 0.20 -6.20 14.28
CA GLN A 26 1.12 -5.28 14.94
C GLN A 26 2.52 -5.86 15.06
N ASN A 27 3.43 -5.33 14.22
CA ASN A 27 4.87 -5.60 14.21
C ASN A 27 5.59 -4.26 14.12
N PHE A 28 6.15 -3.79 15.23
CA PHE A 28 6.81 -2.49 15.31
C PHE A 28 8.21 -2.58 14.72
N LEU A 29 8.56 -1.66 13.83
CA LEU A 29 9.89 -1.53 13.28
C LEU A 29 10.83 -1.01 14.38
N ILE A 30 11.93 -1.76 14.63
CA ILE A 30 12.89 -1.48 15.70
C ILE A 30 14.34 -1.39 15.18
N ASP A 31 14.52 -1.17 13.90
CA ASP A 31 15.81 -1.06 13.23
C ASP A 31 15.99 0.33 12.62
N ARG A 32 17.02 1.06 13.07
CA ARG A 32 17.28 2.43 12.64
C ARG A 32 17.68 2.52 11.16
N ASN A 33 18.42 1.55 10.66
CA ASN A 33 18.87 1.58 9.26
C ASN A 33 17.70 1.31 8.32
N ALA A 34 16.78 0.42 8.72
CA ALA A 34 15.54 0.18 7.99
C ALA A 34 14.64 1.42 8.04
N LEU A 35 14.46 2.05 9.20
CA LEU A 35 13.73 3.32 9.36
C LEU A 35 14.24 4.38 8.38
N VAL A 36 15.53 4.71 8.44
CA VAL A 36 16.13 5.74 7.58
C VAL A 36 15.89 5.42 6.11
N SER A 37 16.14 4.18 5.70
CA SER A 37 15.96 3.75 4.33
C SER A 37 14.51 3.82 3.84
N ILE A 38 13.51 3.53 4.70
CA ILE A 38 12.09 3.62 4.35
C ILE A 38 11.68 5.08 4.19
N VAL A 39 12.07 5.93 5.13
CA VAL A 39 11.78 7.37 5.08
C VAL A 39 12.43 8.02 3.86
N ASP A 40 13.71 7.73 3.60
CA ASP A 40 14.42 8.26 2.43
C ASP A 40 13.76 7.80 1.12
N ALA A 41 13.43 6.52 1.00
CA ALA A 41 12.72 6.00 -0.16
C ALA A 41 11.33 6.62 -0.32
N GLY A 42 10.64 6.91 0.79
CA GLY A 42 9.32 7.54 0.82
C GLY A 42 9.35 8.98 0.32
N LEU A 43 10.39 9.71 0.66
CA LEU A 43 10.53 11.12 0.33
C LEU A 43 11.30 11.40 -0.99
N GLU A 44 12.04 10.42 -1.52
CA GLU A 44 12.86 10.57 -2.74
C GLU A 44 12.10 11.17 -3.92
N LYS A 45 10.84 10.81 -4.12
CA LYS A 45 10.00 11.28 -5.23
C LYS A 45 9.11 12.47 -4.86
N VAL A 46 9.12 12.90 -3.62
CA VAL A 46 8.36 14.06 -3.12
C VAL A 46 9.14 15.37 -3.33
N GLY A 47 10.46 15.29 -3.34
CA GLY A 47 11.35 16.47 -3.39
C GLY A 47 11.61 17.02 -1.99
N ASP A 48 11.56 18.35 -1.79
CA ASP A 48 11.69 18.95 -0.46
C ASP A 48 10.51 18.54 0.41
N PRO A 49 10.72 17.82 1.52
CA PRO A 49 9.64 17.34 2.38
C PRO A 49 9.02 18.41 3.28
N HIS A 50 9.63 19.61 3.41
CA HIS A 50 9.12 20.66 4.29
C HIS A 50 7.71 21.11 3.89
N GLY A 51 6.77 20.98 4.84
CA GLY A 51 5.36 21.29 4.65
C GLY A 51 4.60 20.36 3.70
N ARG A 52 5.24 19.26 3.25
CA ARG A 52 4.55 18.23 2.47
C ARG A 52 3.68 17.37 3.36
N ARG A 53 2.45 17.14 2.91
CA ARG A 53 1.46 16.34 3.63
C ARG A 53 1.62 14.85 3.30
N ILE A 54 2.05 14.10 4.30
CA ILE A 54 2.28 12.65 4.19
C ILE A 54 1.19 11.90 4.95
N LEU A 55 0.55 10.96 4.28
CA LEU A 55 -0.37 10.01 4.93
C LEU A 55 0.44 8.83 5.50
N GLU A 56 0.17 8.49 6.74
CA GLU A 56 0.66 7.27 7.36
C GLU A 56 -0.52 6.43 7.88
N ILE A 57 -0.60 5.18 7.48
CA ILE A 57 -1.62 4.24 7.94
C ILE A 57 -1.00 3.22 8.87
N GLY A 58 -1.54 3.10 10.09
CA GLY A 58 -1.02 2.23 11.13
C GLY A 58 0.35 2.68 11.64
N PRO A 59 0.49 3.91 12.16
CA PRO A 59 1.75 4.42 12.68
C PRO A 59 2.30 3.59 13.85
N GLY A 60 1.42 2.89 14.56
CA GLY A 60 1.79 2.11 15.73
C GLY A 60 2.40 2.98 16.82
N LEU A 61 3.65 2.69 17.19
CA LEU A 61 4.39 3.51 18.17
C LEU A 61 4.99 4.80 17.57
N GLY A 62 4.85 5.03 16.25
CA GLY A 62 5.24 6.27 15.60
C GLY A 62 6.68 6.32 15.09
N VAL A 63 7.33 5.19 14.84
CA VAL A 63 8.73 5.19 14.38
C VAL A 63 8.91 5.83 13.00
N LEU A 64 8.02 5.57 12.04
CA LEU A 64 8.05 6.25 10.74
C LEU A 64 7.56 7.70 10.87
N THR A 65 6.52 7.93 11.66
CA THR A 65 6.01 9.27 12.01
C THR A 65 7.14 10.19 12.48
N GLU A 66 7.93 9.75 13.47
CA GLU A 66 9.10 10.49 13.99
C GLU A 66 10.11 10.79 12.86
N GLY A 67 10.41 9.78 12.04
CA GLY A 67 11.35 9.93 10.93
C GLY A 67 10.89 10.92 9.84
N LEU A 68 9.61 10.97 9.54
CA LEU A 68 8.99 11.90 8.57
C LEU A 68 8.96 13.33 9.13
N LEU A 69 8.51 13.50 10.37
CA LEU A 69 8.49 14.80 11.06
C LEU A 69 9.89 15.39 11.19
N ALA A 70 10.90 14.58 11.50
CA ALA A 70 12.29 15.01 11.57
C ALA A 70 12.85 15.52 10.22
N ARG A 71 12.21 15.20 9.10
CA ARG A 71 12.53 15.72 7.75
C ARG A 71 11.70 16.95 7.37
N GLY A 72 10.85 17.46 8.29
CA GLY A 72 10.01 18.64 8.09
C GLY A 72 8.67 18.37 7.40
N ALA A 73 8.30 17.12 7.21
CA ALA A 73 6.99 16.76 6.67
C ALA A 73 5.86 17.01 7.68
N GLU A 74 4.65 17.25 7.18
CA GLU A 74 3.42 17.21 7.95
C GLU A 74 2.81 15.81 7.80
N VAL A 75 2.50 15.15 8.92
CA VAL A 75 2.01 13.79 8.94
C VAL A 75 0.57 13.73 9.42
N LEU A 76 -0.32 13.16 8.60
CA LEU A 76 -1.62 12.68 9.05
C LEU A 76 -1.53 11.17 9.24
N ALA A 77 -1.69 10.73 10.49
CA ALA A 77 -1.57 9.34 10.90
C ALA A 77 -2.95 8.76 11.22
N VAL A 78 -3.35 7.68 10.54
CA VAL A 78 -4.61 6.97 10.80
C VAL A 78 -4.30 5.67 11.55
N GLU A 79 -4.75 5.58 12.82
CA GLU A 79 -4.48 4.43 13.69
C GLU A 79 -5.80 3.79 14.15
N LYS A 80 -5.89 2.48 13.97
CA LYS A 80 -7.07 1.70 14.34
C LYS A 80 -7.09 1.32 15.81
N ASP A 81 -5.92 1.15 16.42
CA ASP A 81 -5.81 0.80 17.83
C ASP A 81 -6.01 2.04 18.69
N PRO A 82 -7.08 2.11 19.52
CA PRO A 82 -7.39 3.32 20.29
C PRO A 82 -6.33 3.66 21.34
N VAL A 83 -5.60 2.65 21.87
CA VAL A 83 -4.53 2.88 22.84
C VAL A 83 -3.34 3.55 22.17
N LEU A 84 -2.96 3.09 20.98
CA LEU A 84 -1.86 3.67 20.21
C LEU A 84 -2.25 5.05 19.67
N ALA A 85 -3.45 5.20 19.13
CA ALA A 85 -3.94 6.49 18.62
C ALA A 85 -3.93 7.59 19.69
N ALA A 86 -4.47 7.29 20.87
CA ALA A 86 -4.53 8.24 21.98
C ALA A 86 -3.14 8.68 22.51
N ARG A 87 -2.12 7.83 22.37
CA ARG A 87 -0.79 8.08 22.94
C ARG A 87 0.26 8.55 21.94
N LEU A 88 -0.01 8.43 20.64
CA LEU A 88 0.98 8.68 19.60
C LEU A 88 1.58 10.10 19.70
N ALA A 89 0.74 11.11 19.74
CA ALA A 89 1.17 12.50 19.78
C ALA A 89 2.01 12.81 21.05
N GLU A 90 1.53 12.38 22.22
CA GLU A 90 2.24 12.55 23.50
C GLU A 90 3.58 11.84 23.50
N SER A 91 3.64 10.60 23.03
CA SER A 91 4.87 9.79 22.96
C SER A 91 5.95 10.43 22.08
N LEU A 92 5.56 11.24 21.10
CA LEU A 92 6.44 11.99 20.22
C LEU A 92 6.69 13.44 20.65
N GLY A 93 6.17 13.87 21.80
CA GLY A 93 6.34 15.23 22.33
C GLY A 93 5.39 16.28 21.73
N ASN A 94 4.23 15.86 21.24
CA ASN A 94 3.19 16.71 20.65
C ASN A 94 3.71 17.61 19.50
N PRO A 95 4.34 17.06 18.47
CA PRO A 95 4.90 17.85 17.38
C PRO A 95 3.80 18.54 16.57
N ALA A 96 3.99 19.83 16.24
CA ALA A 96 2.99 20.64 15.55
C ALA A 96 2.59 20.08 14.16
N GLY A 97 3.49 19.36 13.48
CA GLY A 97 3.24 18.77 12.17
C GLY A 97 2.51 17.42 12.20
N LEU A 98 2.03 16.93 13.36
CA LEU A 98 1.33 15.66 13.49
C LEU A 98 -0.16 15.84 13.71
N THR A 99 -0.96 15.19 12.88
CA THR A 99 -2.40 15.00 13.10
C THR A 99 -2.68 13.50 13.24
N VAL A 100 -3.33 13.10 14.34
CA VAL A 100 -3.70 11.69 14.57
C VAL A 100 -5.21 11.54 14.44
N VAL A 101 -5.61 10.54 13.66
CA VAL A 101 -7.00 10.14 13.48
C VAL A 101 -7.15 8.70 13.99
N GLU A 102 -7.99 8.51 15.01
CA GLU A 102 -8.40 7.17 15.43
C GLU A 102 -9.46 6.64 14.47
N GLY A 103 -9.24 5.45 13.89
CA GLY A 103 -10.22 4.80 13.02
C GLY A 103 -9.65 3.74 12.11
N ASP A 104 -10.56 3.00 11.48
CA ASP A 104 -10.19 2.06 10.42
C ASP A 104 -9.83 2.82 9.14
N ALA A 105 -8.67 2.52 8.58
CA ALA A 105 -8.20 3.16 7.35
C ALA A 105 -9.16 2.94 6.17
N LEU A 106 -9.83 1.77 6.09
CA LEU A 106 -10.79 1.49 5.03
C LEU A 106 -12.01 2.39 5.10
N ASP A 107 -12.48 2.69 6.31
CA ASP A 107 -13.60 3.63 6.51
C ASP A 107 -13.14 5.08 6.30
N TRP A 108 -11.88 5.38 6.67
CA TRP A 108 -11.33 6.72 6.57
C TRP A 108 -11.04 7.13 5.12
N ILE A 109 -10.54 6.21 4.29
CA ILE A 109 -10.23 6.46 2.87
C ILE A 109 -11.46 6.96 2.09
N ASP A 110 -12.66 6.56 2.48
CA ASP A 110 -13.91 6.94 1.81
C ASP A 110 -14.49 8.28 2.27
N ARG A 111 -13.85 8.95 3.22
CA ARG A 111 -14.31 10.25 3.72
C ARG A 111 -14.00 11.36 2.72
N PRO A 112 -14.97 12.24 2.44
CA PRO A 112 -14.76 13.37 1.51
C PRO A 112 -13.81 14.44 2.09
N ASP A 113 -13.60 14.46 3.41
CA ASP A 113 -12.75 15.41 4.13
C ASP A 113 -11.32 14.88 4.39
N ALA A 114 -10.95 13.72 3.84
CA ALA A 114 -9.62 13.14 3.99
C ALA A 114 -8.50 14.09 3.51
N GLY A 115 -8.80 14.96 2.53
CA GLY A 115 -7.85 15.92 1.96
C GLY A 115 -6.91 15.28 0.95
N THR A 116 -5.95 16.09 0.46
CA THR A 116 -4.94 15.65 -0.51
C THR A 116 -3.60 15.40 0.18
N PHE A 117 -2.82 14.47 -0.35
CA PHE A 117 -1.50 14.09 0.16
C PHE A 117 -0.45 14.09 -0.96
N ASP A 118 0.77 14.53 -0.62
CA ASP A 118 1.90 14.46 -1.53
C ASP A 118 2.45 13.03 -1.64
N ALA A 119 2.36 12.26 -0.54
CA ALA A 119 2.72 10.84 -0.54
C ALA A 119 2.03 10.06 0.59
N LEU A 120 2.08 8.72 0.44
CA LEU A 120 1.87 7.76 1.52
C LEU A 120 3.21 7.13 1.90
N VAL A 121 3.53 7.10 3.18
CA VAL A 121 4.66 6.33 3.72
C VAL A 121 4.17 5.53 4.92
N SER A 122 4.19 4.21 4.83
CA SER A 122 3.53 3.39 5.85
C SER A 122 4.14 2.00 6.00
N ASN A 123 4.19 1.51 7.22
CA ASN A 123 4.34 0.10 7.54
C ASN A 123 2.94 -0.52 7.63
N LEU A 124 2.39 -0.97 6.51
CA LEU A 124 1.00 -1.42 6.45
C LEU A 124 0.76 -2.68 7.30
N PRO A 125 -0.37 -2.75 8.02
CA PRO A 125 -0.73 -3.93 8.80
C PRO A 125 -0.88 -5.15 7.88
N TYR A 126 -0.20 -6.26 8.19
CA TYR A 126 -0.08 -7.40 7.26
C TYR A 126 -1.41 -8.01 6.83
N GLN A 127 -2.44 -7.97 7.66
CA GLN A 127 -3.74 -8.57 7.33
C GLN A 127 -4.59 -7.69 6.41
N ALA A 128 -4.60 -6.38 6.64
CA ALA A 128 -5.44 -5.44 5.90
C ALA A 128 -4.65 -4.67 4.82
N GLY A 129 -3.31 -4.65 4.89
CA GLY A 129 -2.46 -3.75 4.11
C GLY A 129 -2.63 -3.87 2.60
N THR A 130 -2.77 -5.09 2.07
CA THR A 130 -3.02 -5.26 0.63
C THR A 130 -4.36 -4.66 0.21
N ARG A 131 -5.42 -4.84 1.00
CA ARG A 131 -6.74 -4.27 0.71
C ARG A 131 -6.70 -2.74 0.79
N ILE A 132 -6.11 -2.19 1.85
CA ILE A 132 -5.92 -0.75 2.02
C ILE A 132 -5.17 -0.15 0.82
N LEU A 133 -4.05 -0.78 0.43
CA LEU A 133 -3.26 -0.32 -0.71
C LEU A 133 -4.07 -0.32 -2.01
N LEU A 134 -4.85 -1.36 -2.27
CA LEU A 134 -5.66 -1.45 -3.49
C LEU A 134 -6.80 -0.44 -3.53
N GLU A 135 -7.43 -0.11 -2.40
CA GLU A 135 -8.40 0.98 -2.32
C GLU A 135 -7.76 2.34 -2.65
N LEU A 136 -6.57 2.63 -2.08
CA LEU A 136 -5.83 3.85 -2.39
C LEU A 136 -5.37 3.92 -3.85
N VAL A 137 -4.92 2.80 -4.41
CA VAL A 137 -4.54 2.69 -5.84
C VAL A 137 -5.72 3.03 -6.75
N GLN A 138 -6.92 2.52 -6.45
CA GLN A 138 -8.11 2.76 -7.27
C GLN A 138 -8.56 4.22 -7.23
N LYS A 139 -8.38 4.91 -6.11
CA LYS A 139 -8.68 6.34 -5.98
C LYS A 139 -7.72 7.24 -6.76
N ARG A 140 -6.49 6.81 -6.97
CA ARG A 140 -5.46 7.52 -7.76
C ARG A 140 -5.12 8.94 -7.24
N GLU A 141 -5.46 9.24 -6.01
CA GLU A 141 -5.29 10.60 -5.46
C GLU A 141 -3.84 10.85 -4.99
N ILE A 142 -3.16 9.82 -4.48
CA ILE A 142 -1.81 9.92 -3.94
C ILE A 142 -0.77 9.64 -5.03
N PRO A 143 0.09 10.61 -5.38
CA PRO A 143 1.04 10.45 -6.49
C PRO A 143 2.17 9.46 -6.19
N VAL A 144 2.60 9.35 -4.94
CA VAL A 144 3.68 8.46 -4.53
C VAL A 144 3.28 7.68 -3.29
N MET A 145 3.39 6.37 -3.34
CA MET A 145 3.15 5.52 -2.17
C MET A 145 4.38 4.66 -1.92
N THR A 146 4.93 4.73 -0.72
CA THR A 146 6.03 3.86 -0.26
C THR A 146 5.55 3.07 0.94
N VAL A 147 5.40 1.78 0.76
CA VAL A 147 4.80 0.89 1.75
C VAL A 147 5.71 -0.27 2.09
N LEU A 148 5.73 -0.62 3.36
CA LEU A 148 6.34 -1.85 3.84
C LEU A 148 5.24 -2.91 3.92
N VAL A 149 5.44 -4.01 3.21
CA VAL A 149 4.51 -5.15 3.14
C VAL A 149 5.29 -6.46 3.24
N GLN A 150 4.59 -7.57 3.47
CA GLN A 150 5.21 -8.89 3.42
C GLN A 150 5.89 -9.13 2.06
N SER A 151 7.06 -9.80 2.04
CA SER A 151 7.85 -9.99 0.81
C SER A 151 7.06 -10.67 -0.30
N GLU A 152 6.19 -11.64 0.02
CA GLU A 152 5.31 -12.28 -0.96
C GLU A 152 4.32 -11.29 -1.60
N VAL A 153 3.78 -10.36 -0.82
CA VAL A 153 2.89 -9.31 -1.34
C VAL A 153 3.67 -8.37 -2.26
N ALA A 154 4.88 -7.98 -1.87
CA ALA A 154 5.76 -7.15 -2.69
C ALA A 154 6.09 -7.80 -4.04
N ASP A 155 6.45 -9.10 -4.02
CA ASP A 155 6.74 -9.87 -5.23
C ASP A 155 5.52 -9.96 -6.15
N ARG A 156 4.31 -10.10 -5.59
CA ARG A 156 3.06 -10.10 -6.37
C ARG A 156 2.74 -8.74 -6.97
N LEU A 157 2.94 -7.65 -6.22
CA LEU A 157 2.69 -6.29 -6.68
C LEU A 157 3.62 -5.89 -7.84
N ALA A 158 4.90 -6.30 -7.79
CA ALA A 158 5.91 -5.98 -8.79
C ALA A 158 6.06 -7.01 -9.91
N ALA A 159 5.28 -8.11 -9.87
CA ALA A 159 5.37 -9.18 -10.85
C ALA A 159 4.98 -8.72 -12.25
N LYS A 160 5.80 -9.08 -13.25
CA LYS A 160 5.53 -8.82 -14.67
C LYS A 160 4.64 -9.91 -15.27
N GLU A 161 4.12 -9.65 -16.47
CA GLU A 161 3.38 -10.61 -17.29
C GLU A 161 4.18 -11.92 -17.47
N GLY A 162 3.48 -13.04 -17.54
CA GLY A 162 4.05 -14.38 -17.64
C GLY A 162 4.63 -14.94 -16.33
N SER A 163 4.76 -14.12 -15.29
CA SER A 163 5.25 -14.57 -13.99
C SER A 163 4.20 -15.40 -13.25
N LYS A 164 4.62 -16.51 -12.65
CA LYS A 164 3.77 -17.34 -11.77
C LYS A 164 3.33 -16.59 -10.50
N THR A 165 4.04 -15.54 -10.10
CA THR A 165 3.68 -14.71 -8.95
C THR A 165 2.72 -13.58 -9.30
N ARG A 166 2.54 -13.25 -10.61
CA ARG A 166 1.60 -12.22 -11.05
C ARG A 166 0.20 -12.54 -10.57
N GLY A 167 -0.43 -11.58 -9.92
CA GLY A 167 -1.76 -11.70 -9.37
C GLY A 167 -2.57 -10.43 -9.56
N LEU A 168 -3.86 -10.48 -9.20
CA LEU A 168 -4.80 -9.39 -9.36
C LEU A 168 -4.29 -8.07 -8.76
N ALA A 169 -3.69 -8.13 -7.57
CA ALA A 169 -3.17 -6.94 -6.90
C ALA A 169 -2.07 -6.23 -7.72
N GLY A 170 -1.16 -6.99 -8.35
CA GLY A 170 -0.14 -6.43 -9.24
C GLY A 170 -0.74 -5.82 -10.51
N VAL A 171 -1.72 -6.47 -11.12
CA VAL A 171 -2.41 -5.95 -12.31
C VAL A 171 -3.12 -4.64 -12.01
N TRP A 172 -3.82 -4.55 -10.88
CA TRP A 172 -4.52 -3.33 -10.48
C TRP A 172 -3.55 -2.20 -10.11
N ALA A 173 -2.51 -2.50 -9.33
CA ALA A 173 -1.52 -1.49 -8.96
C ALA A 173 -0.76 -0.94 -10.18
N GLN A 174 -0.36 -1.82 -11.10
CA GLN A 174 0.39 -1.45 -12.30
C GLN A 174 -0.46 -0.80 -13.40
N LEU A 175 -1.79 -0.73 -13.25
CA LEU A 175 -2.64 0.01 -14.19
C LEU A 175 -2.30 1.51 -14.20
N ASP A 176 -2.07 2.10 -13.05
CA ASP A 176 -1.85 3.54 -12.88
C ASP A 176 -0.53 3.90 -12.18
N TYR A 177 0.24 2.90 -11.71
CA TYR A 177 1.48 3.13 -10.99
C TYR A 177 2.63 2.28 -11.52
N ASP A 178 3.81 2.89 -11.58
CA ASP A 178 5.07 2.16 -11.72
C ASP A 178 5.43 1.55 -10.37
N VAL A 179 5.44 0.22 -10.28
CA VAL A 179 5.67 -0.52 -9.04
C VAL A 179 7.08 -1.07 -9.00
N SER A 180 7.83 -0.78 -7.94
CA SER A 180 9.19 -1.27 -7.74
C SER A 180 9.43 -1.73 -6.31
N VAL A 181 10.16 -2.84 -6.16
CA VAL A 181 10.70 -3.28 -4.86
C VAL A 181 12.00 -2.52 -4.61
N VAL A 182 12.00 -1.65 -3.61
CA VAL A 182 13.14 -0.79 -3.28
C VAL A 182 14.16 -1.53 -2.42
N ARG A 183 13.67 -2.27 -1.40
CA ARG A 183 14.53 -2.93 -0.42
C ARG A 183 13.80 -4.08 0.28
N LYS A 184 14.57 -5.13 0.64
CA LYS A 184 14.12 -6.17 1.57
C LYS A 184 14.45 -5.77 3.01
N VAL A 185 13.54 -6.08 3.94
CA VAL A 185 13.68 -5.82 5.37
C VAL A 185 13.53 -7.14 6.13
N ALA A 186 14.56 -7.53 6.87
CA ALA A 186 14.57 -8.78 7.60
C ALA A 186 13.52 -8.80 8.72
N ALA A 187 12.97 -9.97 9.03
CA ALA A 187 12.03 -10.13 10.14
C ALA A 187 12.61 -9.72 11.52
N SER A 188 13.95 -9.78 11.67
CA SER A 188 14.66 -9.32 12.87
C SER A 188 14.60 -7.82 13.12
N CYS A 189 14.23 -7.03 12.08
CA CYS A 189 14.03 -5.58 12.22
C CYS A 189 12.71 -5.21 12.91
N PHE A 190 11.90 -6.19 13.33
CA PHE A 190 10.59 -5.97 13.94
C PHE A 190 10.45 -6.63 15.31
N TRP A 191 9.60 -6.03 16.14
CA TRP A 191 9.13 -6.61 17.39
C TRP A 191 7.60 -6.37 17.55
N PRO A 192 6.80 -7.41 17.84
CA PRO A 192 7.16 -8.83 17.79
C PRO A 192 7.72 -9.23 16.41
N ARG A 193 8.59 -10.24 16.39
CA ARG A 193 9.19 -10.71 15.13
C ARG A 193 8.13 -11.43 14.29
N PRO A 194 7.88 -11.00 13.04
CA PRO A 194 7.00 -11.72 12.12
C PRO A 194 7.65 -13.03 11.64
N GLU A 195 6.84 -13.94 11.09
CA GLU A 195 7.30 -15.23 10.57
C GLU A 195 8.11 -15.08 9.27
N ILE A 196 7.75 -14.08 8.45
CA ILE A 196 8.37 -13.81 7.15
C ILE A 196 8.92 -12.40 7.09
N GLY A 197 9.93 -12.20 6.23
CA GLY A 197 10.49 -10.88 5.96
C GLY A 197 9.52 -9.99 5.20
N SER A 198 9.84 -8.72 5.20
CA SER A 198 9.09 -7.67 4.52
C SER A 198 9.91 -7.05 3.40
N SER A 199 9.25 -6.30 2.54
CA SER A 199 9.90 -5.51 1.50
C SER A 199 9.27 -4.13 1.41
N VAL A 200 10.08 -3.13 1.15
CA VAL A 200 9.64 -1.78 0.82
C VAL A 200 9.27 -1.76 -0.65
N VAL A 201 8.03 -1.42 -0.95
CA VAL A 201 7.51 -1.26 -2.30
C VAL A 201 7.19 0.21 -2.51
N ARG A 202 7.62 0.74 -3.64
CA ARG A 202 7.29 2.08 -4.08
C ARG A 202 6.40 2.02 -5.32
N LEU A 203 5.31 2.78 -5.27
CA LEU A 203 4.38 2.98 -6.35
C LEU A 203 4.42 4.45 -6.74
N VAL A 204 4.73 4.76 -7.99
CA VAL A 204 4.75 6.13 -8.53
C VAL A 204 3.68 6.23 -9.60
N ARG A 205 2.71 7.13 -9.40
CA ARG A 205 1.62 7.31 -10.36
C ARG A 205 2.16 7.81 -11.70
N HIS A 206 1.59 7.28 -12.77
CA HIS A 206 1.86 7.72 -14.13
C HIS A 206 0.55 8.08 -14.86
N ASP A 207 0.65 8.86 -15.93
CA ASP A 207 -0.50 9.35 -16.68
C ASP A 207 -0.74 8.59 -18.00
N ARG A 208 -0.08 7.44 -18.21
CA ARG A 208 -0.21 6.64 -19.44
C ARG A 208 -1.66 6.23 -19.76
N ASN A 209 -2.46 6.03 -18.72
CA ASN A 209 -3.86 5.59 -18.82
C ASN A 209 -4.84 6.68 -18.36
N CYS A 210 -4.48 7.96 -18.48
CA CYS A 210 -5.34 9.07 -18.06
C CYS A 210 -6.65 9.16 -18.86
N THR A 211 -6.66 8.68 -20.12
CA THR A 211 -7.84 8.62 -20.99
C THR A 211 -8.74 7.43 -20.75
N PHE A 212 -8.34 6.49 -19.89
CA PHE A 212 -9.13 5.31 -19.56
C PHE A 212 -10.33 5.73 -18.71
N SER A 213 -11.52 5.65 -19.29
CA SER A 213 -12.77 6.17 -18.71
C SER A 213 -13.19 5.41 -17.45
N ALA A 214 -14.14 5.95 -16.72
CA ALA A 214 -14.69 5.28 -15.53
C ALA A 214 -15.38 3.95 -15.87
N GLU A 215 -16.03 3.88 -17.03
CA GLU A 215 -16.67 2.66 -17.54
C GLU A 215 -15.64 1.60 -17.93
N GLU A 216 -14.62 1.98 -18.69
CA GLU A 216 -13.51 1.12 -19.04
C GLU A 216 -12.79 0.59 -17.78
N ARG A 217 -12.57 1.43 -16.78
CA ARG A 217 -11.98 1.01 -15.49
C ARG A 217 -12.88 0.00 -14.76
N LYS A 218 -14.17 0.23 -14.72
CA LYS A 218 -15.13 -0.68 -14.10
C LYS A 218 -15.10 -2.05 -14.79
N LEU A 219 -15.10 -2.06 -16.12
CA LEU A 219 -15.02 -3.28 -16.91
C LEU A 219 -13.67 -3.99 -16.69
N PHE A 220 -12.54 -3.26 -16.72
CA PHE A 220 -11.21 -3.78 -16.45
C PHE A 220 -11.15 -4.48 -15.09
N HIS A 221 -11.63 -3.85 -14.02
CA HIS A 221 -11.66 -4.43 -12.69
C HIS A 221 -12.52 -5.69 -12.62
N SER A 222 -13.67 -5.69 -13.28
CA SER A 222 -14.60 -6.83 -13.34
C SER A 222 -13.99 -8.02 -14.08
N LEU A 223 -13.45 -7.79 -15.27
CA LEU A 223 -12.84 -8.84 -16.11
C LEU A 223 -11.61 -9.45 -15.42
N THR A 224 -10.69 -8.61 -14.95
CA THR A 224 -9.47 -9.08 -14.29
C THR A 224 -9.80 -9.84 -13.01
N LYS A 225 -10.73 -9.36 -12.18
CA LYS A 225 -11.19 -10.07 -10.97
C LYS A 225 -11.74 -11.46 -11.31
N THR A 226 -12.59 -11.55 -12.34
CA THR A 226 -13.16 -12.83 -12.79
C THR A 226 -12.08 -13.76 -13.32
N ALA A 227 -11.18 -13.25 -14.17
CA ALA A 227 -10.09 -14.03 -14.75
C ALA A 227 -9.14 -14.60 -13.68
N PHE A 228 -8.71 -13.77 -12.72
CA PHE A 228 -7.82 -14.21 -11.64
C PHE A 228 -8.48 -15.13 -10.62
N SER A 229 -9.83 -15.09 -10.47
CA SER A 229 -10.55 -16.08 -9.66
C SER A 229 -10.53 -17.48 -10.33
N HIS A 230 -10.34 -17.55 -11.63
CA HIS A 230 -10.22 -18.77 -12.42
C HIS A 230 -8.82 -18.94 -13.04
N ARG A 231 -7.79 -18.52 -12.36
CA ARG A 231 -6.42 -18.36 -12.84
C ARG A 231 -5.88 -19.53 -13.68
N ARG A 232 -6.27 -20.79 -13.39
CA ARG A 232 -5.81 -21.97 -14.12
C ARG A 232 -6.48 -22.19 -15.48
N LYS A 233 -7.55 -21.43 -15.78
CA LYS A 233 -8.29 -21.56 -17.04
C LYS A 233 -7.80 -20.53 -18.08
N GLN A 234 -7.94 -20.84 -19.34
CA GLN A 234 -7.77 -19.92 -20.44
C GLN A 234 -8.92 -18.89 -20.47
N LEU A 235 -8.63 -17.66 -20.88
CA LEU A 235 -9.63 -16.59 -20.94
C LEU A 235 -10.82 -16.92 -21.82
N GLY A 236 -10.61 -17.54 -22.98
CA GLY A 236 -11.67 -18.02 -23.84
C GLY A 236 -12.61 -19.04 -23.19
N SER A 237 -12.09 -19.85 -22.23
CA SER A 237 -12.93 -20.78 -21.46
C SER A 237 -13.73 -20.09 -20.36
N ILE A 238 -13.24 -18.95 -19.84
CA ILE A 238 -13.91 -18.17 -18.77
C ILE A 238 -15.01 -17.30 -19.37
N PHE A 239 -14.68 -16.58 -20.43
CA PHE A 239 -15.53 -15.54 -21.04
C PHE A 239 -16.25 -16.00 -22.33
N LYS A 240 -16.01 -17.24 -22.75
CA LYS A 240 -16.68 -17.89 -23.89
C LYS A 240 -16.79 -16.96 -25.15
N ASP A 241 -18.00 -16.53 -25.47
CA ASP A 241 -18.29 -15.78 -26.70
C ASP A 241 -17.73 -14.33 -26.68
N MET A 242 -17.35 -13.84 -25.51
CA MET A 242 -16.82 -12.46 -25.37
C MET A 242 -15.33 -12.35 -25.71
N ILE A 243 -14.53 -13.37 -25.37
CA ILE A 243 -13.07 -13.31 -25.50
C ILE A 243 -12.56 -14.61 -26.11
N GLN A 244 -12.00 -14.53 -27.32
CA GLN A 244 -11.34 -15.67 -27.96
C GLN A 244 -9.84 -15.61 -27.70
N SER A 245 -9.39 -16.21 -26.61
CA SER A 245 -7.97 -16.26 -26.24
C SER A 245 -7.61 -17.56 -25.54
N THR A 246 -6.46 -18.14 -25.91
CA THR A 246 -5.87 -19.29 -25.23
C THR A 246 -4.98 -18.90 -24.06
N ALA A 247 -4.70 -17.61 -23.90
CA ALA A 247 -3.91 -17.07 -22.80
C ALA A 247 -4.63 -17.20 -21.45
N ARG A 248 -3.85 -17.25 -20.38
CA ARG A 248 -4.32 -17.18 -18.99
C ARG A 248 -4.17 -15.76 -18.46
N ALA A 249 -4.86 -15.45 -17.37
CA ALA A 249 -4.88 -14.11 -16.77
C ALA A 249 -3.48 -13.54 -16.47
N GLU A 250 -2.56 -14.36 -15.98
CA GLU A 250 -1.19 -13.94 -15.64
C GLU A 250 -0.28 -13.69 -16.85
N GLU A 251 -0.66 -14.17 -18.03
CA GLU A 251 0.14 -14.04 -19.25
C GLU A 251 -0.08 -12.70 -19.95
N LEU A 252 -1.23 -12.02 -19.70
CA LEU A 252 -1.53 -10.72 -20.28
C LEU A 252 -0.79 -9.60 -19.56
N SER A 253 -0.20 -8.68 -20.33
CA SER A 253 0.26 -7.38 -19.85
C SER A 253 -0.93 -6.47 -19.46
N ASN A 254 -0.67 -5.35 -18.79
CA ASN A 254 -1.74 -4.38 -18.56
C ASN A 254 -2.23 -3.72 -19.85
N GLU A 255 -1.34 -3.58 -20.84
CA GLU A 255 -1.70 -3.07 -22.17
C GLU A 255 -2.65 -4.04 -22.89
N ASP A 256 -2.38 -5.34 -22.83
CA ASP A 256 -3.29 -6.36 -23.40
C ASP A 256 -4.68 -6.29 -22.75
N TRP A 257 -4.73 -6.15 -21.41
CA TRP A 257 -5.99 -5.99 -20.69
C TRP A 257 -6.75 -4.73 -21.10
N ILE A 258 -6.05 -3.59 -21.27
CA ILE A 258 -6.64 -2.32 -21.71
C ILE A 258 -7.20 -2.45 -23.13
N ASN A 259 -6.43 -3.03 -24.05
CA ASN A 259 -6.87 -3.22 -25.44
C ASN A 259 -8.09 -4.13 -25.51
N LEU A 260 -8.12 -5.19 -24.70
CA LEU A 260 -9.26 -6.09 -24.60
C LEU A 260 -10.52 -5.38 -24.10
N VAL A 261 -10.40 -4.54 -23.08
CA VAL A 261 -11.52 -3.74 -22.54
C VAL A 261 -12.07 -2.78 -23.59
N LYS A 262 -11.18 -2.04 -24.28
CA LYS A 262 -11.58 -1.09 -25.32
C LYS A 262 -12.33 -1.78 -26.47
N GLY A 263 -11.80 -2.89 -26.97
CA GLY A 263 -12.44 -3.66 -28.03
C GLY A 263 -13.82 -4.19 -27.64
N LEU A 264 -14.03 -4.56 -26.37
CA LEU A 264 -15.34 -5.02 -25.89
C LEU A 264 -16.37 -3.88 -25.77
N ILE A 265 -15.95 -2.67 -25.44
CA ILE A 265 -16.85 -1.51 -25.39
C ILE A 265 -17.26 -1.08 -26.81
N GLU A 266 -16.29 -0.95 -27.72
CA GLU A 266 -16.55 -0.61 -29.12
C GLU A 266 -17.55 -1.59 -29.77
N THR A 267 -17.38 -2.89 -29.54
CA THR A 267 -18.28 -3.91 -30.07
C THR A 267 -19.72 -3.80 -29.54
N ASN A 268 -19.87 -3.32 -28.28
CA ASN A 268 -21.21 -3.13 -27.68
C ASN A 268 -21.89 -1.83 -28.11
N GLU A 269 -21.16 -0.82 -28.57
CA GLU A 269 -21.71 0.44 -29.07
C GLU A 269 -22.22 0.28 -30.53
N ASP A 270 -21.66 -0.67 -31.27
CA ASP A 270 -22.04 -0.97 -32.67
C ASP A 270 -23.18 -2.00 -32.78
N ALA A 271 -23.67 -2.58 -31.68
CA ALA A 271 -24.70 -3.62 -31.64
C ALA A 271 -26.05 -3.08 -31.14
#